data_a42248686df10537ff2c8d41e665c642
#
_entry.id   a42248686df10537ff2c8d41e665c642
#
_cell.length_a   1.000
_cell.length_b   1.000
_cell.length_c   1.000
_cell.angle_alpha   90.00
_cell.angle_beta   90.00
_cell.angle_gamma   90.00
#
_symmetry.space_group_name_H-M   'P 1'
#
loop_
_entity.id
_entity.type
_entity.pdbx_description
1 polymer ?
#
loop_
_entity_poly.entity_id
_entity_poly.type
_entity_poly.pdbx_seq_one_letter_code
_entity_poly.pdbx_strand_id
1 'polypeptide(L)'
;MTRELRVPPPPSSGATDRQQLRNQARRAGAHQRTGARRPTLWLAALVVALGIVLCGLLLVVAPSLLGTGIDGRINLLLLGIDRRGGTGWAYRTDTIMVATLDPDTQEAGILSIPRDLQLTIPGYGQDRINTANVYGSLQDNPDGGPALLEATIEANFAIPIDGYLMIDFRSFEQIVDTLGGIEIEVSTRLHDTRYPDPKPEDPFAYKTIHFEPGLQHMDGSKALEYARSRMSTSDFDRAKRQQLVLLAIREKALSLSAIPRWPKLAAVAIDSIRTDLETHELLALALSAARLDASKVKQVVLEHPLVFSHRRADGAAVQLPRWDLINPVLVDLFGPQVVQ
;
A
#
# COMPACT_ATOMS: atom_id res chain seq x y z
N MET A 1 94.09 -1.38 28.98
CA MET A 1 94.33 -2.80 28.66
C MET A 1 93.00 -3.50 28.52
N THR A 2 92.41 -3.49 27.35
CA THR A 2 91.14 -4.14 27.10
C THR A 2 91.31 -5.10 25.92
N ARG A 3 91.09 -6.35 26.19
CA ARG A 3 91.33 -7.49 25.27
C ARG A 3 90.05 -7.67 24.43
N GLU A 4 90.20 -7.46 23.12
CA GLU A 4 89.13 -7.78 22.13
C GLU A 4 89.02 -9.31 21.96
N LEU A 5 87.85 -9.85 22.15
CA LEU A 5 87.49 -11.21 21.80
C LEU A 5 86.92 -11.25 20.39
N ARG A 6 87.73 -11.87 19.45
CA ARG A 6 87.29 -12.18 18.11
C ARG A 6 86.32 -13.35 18.13
N VAL A 7 85.16 -13.13 17.57
CA VAL A 7 84.14 -14.19 17.29
C VAL A 7 84.44 -14.73 15.86
N PRO A 8 84.45 -16.06 15.66
CA PRO A 8 84.65 -16.64 14.31
C PRO A 8 83.37 -16.52 13.47
N PRO A 9 83.46 -16.47 12.14
CA PRO A 9 82.35 -16.38 11.22
C PRO A 9 81.55 -17.71 11.17
N PRO A 10 80.23 -17.67 10.96
CA PRO A 10 79.42 -18.85 10.84
C PRO A 10 79.62 -19.57 9.50
N PRO A 11 79.40 -20.90 9.43
CA PRO A 11 79.63 -21.68 8.22
C PRO A 11 78.56 -21.43 7.15
N SER A 12 79.05 -21.29 5.91
CA SER A 12 78.26 -21.20 4.70
C SER A 12 77.66 -22.59 4.37
N SER A 13 76.38 -22.84 4.68
CA SER A 13 75.73 -24.01 4.13
C SER A 13 74.22 -23.71 3.97
N GLY A 14 73.69 -23.98 2.78
CA GLY A 14 72.31 -24.26 2.63
C GLY A 14 71.50 -23.52 1.58
N ALA A 15 72.10 -22.96 0.52
CA ALA A 15 71.28 -22.47 -0.60
C ALA A 15 70.68 -23.58 -1.47
N THR A 16 71.37 -24.75 -1.52
CA THR A 16 70.97 -25.90 -2.35
C THR A 16 69.83 -26.72 -1.71
N ASP A 17 69.75 -26.76 -0.38
CA ASP A 17 68.75 -27.57 0.35
C ASP A 17 67.36 -26.91 0.38
N ARG A 18 67.31 -25.59 0.43
CA ARG A 18 66.05 -24.85 0.38
C ARG A 18 65.36 -24.92 -0.98
N GLN A 19 66.11 -25.08 -2.06
CA GLN A 19 65.58 -25.17 -3.42
C GLN A 19 65.05 -26.58 -3.71
N GLN A 20 65.65 -27.63 -3.12
CA GLN A 20 65.14 -29.00 -3.21
C GLN A 20 63.84 -29.17 -2.39
N LEU A 21 63.77 -28.62 -1.19
CA LEU A 21 62.56 -28.64 -0.36
C LEU A 21 61.39 -27.86 -1.00
N ARG A 22 61.67 -26.72 -1.65
CA ARG A 22 60.64 -25.98 -2.41
C ARG A 22 60.13 -26.73 -3.64
N ASN A 23 61.00 -27.48 -4.30
CA ASN A 23 60.59 -28.30 -5.46
C ASN A 23 59.84 -29.58 -5.06
N GLN A 24 60.13 -30.17 -3.90
CA GLN A 24 59.35 -31.27 -3.35
C GLN A 24 57.96 -30.80 -2.87
N ALA A 25 57.86 -29.65 -2.23
CA ALA A 25 56.58 -29.06 -1.82
C ALA A 25 55.69 -28.68 -3.03
N ARG A 26 56.31 -28.23 -4.15
CA ARG A 26 55.55 -27.97 -5.40
C ARG A 26 55.05 -29.23 -6.11
N ARG A 27 55.75 -30.36 -5.97
CA ARG A 27 55.32 -31.66 -6.55
C ARG A 27 54.28 -32.40 -5.70
N ALA A 28 54.27 -32.18 -4.37
CA ALA A 28 53.25 -32.72 -3.47
C ALA A 28 51.90 -31.94 -3.54
N GLY A 29 51.90 -30.68 -3.99
CA GLY A 29 50.72 -29.87 -4.15
C GLY A 29 49.97 -30.03 -5.47
N ALA A 30 50.46 -30.87 -6.41
CA ALA A 30 49.89 -30.97 -7.77
C ALA A 30 48.99 -32.17 -8.01
N HIS A 31 48.73 -33.00 -7.00
CA HIS A 31 47.77 -34.12 -7.09
C HIS A 31 46.78 -34.00 -5.94
N GLN A 32 45.64 -33.38 -6.20
CA GLN A 32 44.26 -33.62 -5.75
C GLN A 32 43.41 -32.36 -5.89
N ARG A 33 43.20 -31.91 -7.12
CA ARG A 33 41.99 -31.17 -7.43
C ARG A 33 41.11 -32.07 -8.28
N THR A 34 40.63 -33.14 -7.68
CA THR A 34 39.42 -33.83 -8.14
C THR A 34 38.28 -32.88 -7.88
N GLY A 35 37.68 -32.38 -8.97
CA GLY A 35 36.45 -31.58 -8.90
C GLY A 35 35.35 -32.33 -8.21
N ALA A 36 35.20 -32.14 -6.91
CA ALA A 36 33.97 -32.49 -6.21
C ALA A 36 32.87 -31.61 -6.80
N ARG A 37 32.18 -32.14 -7.81
CA ARG A 37 30.89 -31.61 -8.23
C ARG A 37 30.04 -31.56 -6.97
N ARG A 38 29.68 -30.33 -6.53
CA ARG A 38 28.83 -30.10 -5.36
C ARG A 38 27.37 -30.38 -5.77
N PRO A 39 26.86 -31.61 -5.69
CA PRO A 39 25.45 -31.92 -5.97
C PRO A 39 24.53 -31.35 -4.91
N THR A 40 25.08 -30.99 -3.74
CA THR A 40 24.33 -30.46 -2.60
C THR A 40 23.76 -29.06 -2.80
N LEU A 41 24.39 -28.19 -3.63
CA LEU A 41 23.86 -26.86 -3.89
C LEU A 41 22.63 -26.88 -4.80
N TRP A 42 22.57 -27.76 -5.78
CA TRP A 42 21.41 -27.92 -6.66
C TRP A 42 20.23 -28.57 -5.94
N LEU A 43 20.50 -29.56 -5.06
CA LEU A 43 19.49 -30.16 -4.20
C LEU A 43 18.93 -29.16 -3.18
N ALA A 44 19.80 -28.34 -2.56
CA ALA A 44 19.36 -27.28 -1.66
C ALA A 44 18.54 -26.21 -2.40
N ALA A 45 18.95 -25.79 -3.60
CA ALA A 45 18.19 -24.85 -4.42
C ALA A 45 16.84 -25.44 -4.87
N LEU A 46 16.79 -26.73 -5.21
CA LEU A 46 15.57 -27.44 -5.56
C LEU A 46 14.61 -27.57 -4.37
N VAL A 47 15.12 -27.87 -3.18
CA VAL A 47 14.34 -27.94 -1.93
C VAL A 47 13.79 -26.55 -1.55
N VAL A 48 14.58 -25.50 -1.69
CA VAL A 48 14.12 -24.13 -1.44
C VAL A 48 13.08 -23.71 -2.49
N ALA A 49 13.31 -24.01 -3.77
CA ALA A 49 12.34 -23.72 -4.82
C ALA A 49 11.04 -24.52 -4.62
N LEU A 50 11.13 -25.81 -4.26
CA LEU A 50 9.98 -26.65 -3.94
C LEU A 50 9.25 -26.15 -2.67
N GLY A 51 10.00 -25.68 -1.67
CA GLY A 51 9.46 -25.07 -0.45
C GLY A 51 8.71 -23.77 -0.76
N ILE A 52 9.24 -22.90 -1.63
CA ILE A 52 8.59 -21.68 -2.09
C ILE A 52 7.33 -22.00 -2.90
N VAL A 53 7.41 -22.98 -3.80
CA VAL A 53 6.25 -23.44 -4.60
C VAL A 53 5.19 -24.09 -3.69
N LEU A 54 5.61 -24.90 -2.72
CA LEU A 54 4.69 -25.54 -1.77
C LEU A 54 4.07 -24.53 -0.81
N CYS A 55 4.85 -23.55 -0.36
CA CYS A 55 4.37 -22.43 0.46
C CYS A 55 3.43 -21.54 -0.35
N GLY A 56 3.76 -21.23 -1.61
CA GLY A 56 2.88 -20.52 -2.53
C GLY A 56 1.60 -21.31 -2.85
N LEU A 57 1.71 -22.63 -3.05
CA LEU A 57 0.57 -23.52 -3.26
C LEU A 57 -0.29 -23.65 -1.98
N LEU A 58 0.34 -23.73 -0.81
CA LEU A 58 -0.37 -23.71 0.48
C LEU A 58 -1.08 -22.35 0.70
N LEU A 59 -0.45 -21.24 0.39
CA LEU A 59 -1.08 -19.91 0.48
C LEU A 59 -2.24 -19.73 -0.51
N VAL A 60 -2.22 -20.44 -1.65
CA VAL A 60 -3.29 -20.38 -2.66
C VAL A 60 -4.38 -21.45 -2.41
N VAL A 61 -3.99 -22.63 -1.94
CA VAL A 61 -4.88 -23.79 -1.80
C VAL A 61 -5.43 -23.95 -0.37
N ALA A 62 -4.67 -23.57 0.65
CA ALA A 62 -5.16 -23.66 2.03
C ALA A 62 -6.45 -22.84 2.30
N PRO A 63 -6.60 -21.63 1.78
CA PRO A 63 -7.85 -20.88 1.93
C PRO A 63 -9.04 -21.52 1.21
N SER A 64 -8.80 -22.21 0.10
CA SER A 64 -9.87 -22.94 -0.61
C SER A 64 -10.27 -24.25 0.05
N LEU A 65 -9.37 -24.83 0.88
CA LEU A 65 -9.63 -26.05 1.65
C LEU A 65 -10.13 -25.77 3.07
N LEU A 66 -9.75 -24.61 3.64
CA LEU A 66 -10.10 -24.21 5.03
C LEU A 66 -11.30 -23.25 5.09
N GLY A 67 -11.83 -22.82 3.93
CA GLY A 67 -12.69 -21.65 3.84
C GLY A 67 -11.88 -20.35 4.04
N THR A 68 -12.31 -19.24 3.48
CA THR A 68 -11.60 -17.96 3.65
C THR A 68 -11.70 -17.41 5.08
N GLY A 69 -12.48 -18.05 5.95
CA GLY A 69 -12.81 -17.55 7.29
C GLY A 69 -13.66 -16.24 7.26
N ILE A 70 -14.05 -15.84 6.09
CA ILE A 70 -14.86 -14.65 5.83
C ILE A 70 -16.20 -15.16 5.34
N ASP A 71 -17.20 -15.13 6.21
CA ASP A 71 -18.57 -15.51 5.89
C ASP A 71 -19.35 -14.27 5.46
N GLY A 72 -19.76 -14.26 4.18
CA GLY A 72 -20.59 -13.20 3.63
C GLY A 72 -19.82 -11.98 3.13
N ARG A 73 -20.56 -10.89 2.88
CA ARG A 73 -20.05 -9.62 2.34
C ARG A 73 -19.26 -8.84 3.39
N ILE A 74 -18.12 -8.29 3.00
CA ILE A 74 -17.24 -7.45 3.84
C ILE A 74 -17.21 -6.04 3.27
N ASN A 75 -17.31 -5.07 4.16
CA ASN A 75 -17.20 -3.65 3.85
C ASN A 75 -16.05 -3.02 4.61
N LEU A 76 -15.05 -2.53 3.89
CA LEU A 76 -13.84 -1.94 4.43
C LEU A 76 -13.81 -0.45 4.21
N LEU A 77 -13.49 0.29 5.25
CA LEU A 77 -13.25 1.72 5.17
C LEU A 77 -11.80 2.01 4.79
N LEU A 78 -11.58 2.56 3.61
CA LEU A 78 -10.25 2.95 3.11
C LEU A 78 -10.03 4.44 3.30
N LEU A 79 -8.99 4.80 4.05
CA LEU A 79 -8.71 6.17 4.47
C LEU A 79 -7.33 6.63 4.01
N GLY A 80 -7.28 7.82 3.39
CA GLY A 80 -6.04 8.51 3.06
C GLY A 80 -5.90 9.81 3.83
N ILE A 81 -4.76 10.00 4.51
CA ILE A 81 -4.46 11.21 5.28
C ILE A 81 -3.21 11.92 4.78
N ASP A 82 -3.22 13.27 4.85
CA ASP A 82 -2.03 14.10 4.59
C ASP A 82 -1.28 14.36 5.91
N ARG A 83 -0.46 13.38 6.34
CA ARG A 83 0.37 13.51 7.53
C ARG A 83 1.76 14.01 7.18
N ARG A 84 2.02 15.30 7.40
CA ARG A 84 3.32 15.94 7.14
C ARG A 84 4.08 16.15 8.45
N GLY A 85 4.75 15.11 8.95
CA GLY A 85 5.73 15.24 10.03
C GLY A 85 5.22 15.42 11.46
N GLY A 86 3.93 15.25 11.74
CA GLY A 86 3.37 15.24 13.09
C GLY A 86 3.43 13.86 13.76
N THR A 87 3.34 13.83 15.09
CA THR A 87 3.37 12.59 15.88
C THR A 87 1.99 11.95 16.12
N GLY A 88 0.90 12.64 15.76
CA GLY A 88 -0.47 12.17 15.98
C GLY A 88 -1.18 11.69 14.71
N TRP A 89 -2.45 11.30 14.86
CA TRP A 89 -3.34 10.86 13.78
C TRP A 89 -4.56 11.76 13.60
N ALA A 90 -4.63 12.89 14.33
CA ALA A 90 -5.70 13.88 14.27
C ALA A 90 -5.64 14.74 12.99
N TYR A 91 -5.63 14.10 11.83
CA TYR A 91 -5.65 14.74 10.53
C TYR A 91 -6.99 14.58 9.84
N ARG A 92 -7.34 15.52 8.96
CA ARG A 92 -8.48 15.35 8.08
C ARG A 92 -8.20 14.24 7.07
N THR A 93 -9.20 13.39 6.84
CA THR A 93 -9.15 12.39 5.79
C THR A 93 -9.46 13.05 4.44
N ASP A 94 -8.49 13.03 3.53
CA ASP A 94 -8.65 13.58 2.18
C ASP A 94 -9.19 12.54 1.18
N THR A 95 -9.06 11.27 1.51
CA THR A 95 -9.62 10.13 0.79
C THR A 95 -10.49 9.33 1.75
N ILE A 96 -11.74 9.11 1.38
CA ILE A 96 -12.71 8.29 2.12
C ILE A 96 -13.42 7.42 1.10
N MET A 97 -13.19 6.11 1.19
CA MET A 97 -13.82 5.12 0.32
C MET A 97 -14.37 3.97 1.16
N VAL A 98 -15.49 3.39 0.75
CA VAL A 98 -15.94 2.11 1.26
C VAL A 98 -15.78 1.08 0.13
N ALA A 99 -14.94 0.09 0.35
CA ALA A 99 -14.78 -1.05 -0.53
C ALA A 99 -15.65 -2.19 -0.02
N THR A 100 -16.46 -2.76 -0.89
CA THR A 100 -17.26 -3.95 -0.56
C THR A 100 -16.75 -5.14 -1.38
N LEU A 101 -16.75 -6.29 -0.75
CA LEU A 101 -16.34 -7.57 -1.34
C LEU A 101 -17.26 -8.66 -0.85
N ASP A 102 -17.82 -9.41 -1.78
CA ASP A 102 -18.57 -10.63 -1.52
C ASP A 102 -17.76 -11.83 -2.06
N PRO A 103 -17.15 -12.64 -1.17
CA PRO A 103 -16.33 -13.77 -1.61
C PRO A 103 -17.13 -14.86 -2.32
N ASP A 104 -18.41 -15.02 -1.99
CA ASP A 104 -19.28 -16.10 -2.52
C ASP A 104 -19.72 -15.78 -3.95
N THR A 105 -20.12 -14.55 -4.21
CA THR A 105 -20.54 -14.10 -5.54
C THR A 105 -19.41 -13.53 -6.38
N GLN A 106 -18.27 -13.24 -5.77
CA GLN A 106 -17.12 -12.50 -6.36
C GLN A 106 -17.51 -11.09 -6.84
N GLU A 107 -18.58 -10.54 -6.29
CA GLU A 107 -18.95 -9.16 -6.51
C GLU A 107 -18.11 -8.23 -5.64
N ALA A 108 -17.71 -7.11 -6.20
CA ALA A 108 -17.00 -6.07 -5.47
C ALA A 108 -17.42 -4.68 -5.96
N GLY A 109 -17.29 -3.72 -5.06
CA GLY A 109 -17.57 -2.33 -5.37
C GLY A 109 -16.72 -1.37 -4.55
N ILE A 110 -16.59 -0.15 -5.06
CA ILE A 110 -15.87 0.95 -4.39
C ILE A 110 -16.77 2.17 -4.44
N LEU A 111 -17.16 2.66 -3.27
CA LEU A 111 -17.88 3.92 -3.11
C LEU A 111 -16.92 4.99 -2.60
N SER A 112 -16.66 6.02 -3.38
CA SER A 112 -15.92 7.20 -2.92
C SER A 112 -16.85 8.25 -2.37
N ILE A 113 -16.60 8.66 -1.13
CA ILE A 113 -17.38 9.65 -0.39
C ILE A 113 -16.63 10.99 -0.41
N PRO A 114 -17.22 12.10 -0.93
CA PRO A 114 -16.57 13.41 -0.92
C PRO A 114 -16.25 13.84 0.51
N ARG A 115 -15.02 14.23 0.76
CA ARG A 115 -14.54 14.65 2.09
C ARG A 115 -15.31 15.83 2.69
N ASP A 116 -15.92 16.66 1.81
CA ASP A 116 -16.72 17.83 2.19
C ASP A 116 -18.23 17.49 2.28
N LEU A 117 -18.63 16.20 2.21
CA LEU A 117 -20.01 15.78 2.40
C LEU A 117 -20.43 16.09 3.83
N GLN A 118 -21.55 16.83 3.99
CA GLN A 118 -22.09 17.16 5.28
C GLN A 118 -22.99 16.02 5.76
N LEU A 119 -22.65 15.46 6.90
CA LEU A 119 -23.34 14.34 7.54
C LEU A 119 -23.53 14.63 9.02
N THR A 120 -24.39 13.85 9.68
CA THR A 120 -24.50 13.84 11.14
C THR A 120 -23.37 12.99 11.72
N ILE A 121 -22.43 13.63 12.42
CA ILE A 121 -21.35 12.94 13.13
C ILE A 121 -21.85 12.61 14.54
N PRO A 122 -21.88 11.34 14.96
CA PRO A 122 -22.35 10.95 16.29
C PRO A 122 -21.64 11.71 17.40
N GLY A 123 -22.41 12.35 18.28
CA GLY A 123 -21.89 13.16 19.39
C GLY A 123 -21.44 14.60 19.02
N TYR A 124 -21.33 14.95 17.72
CA TYR A 124 -20.80 16.25 17.27
C TYR A 124 -21.79 17.06 16.39
N GLY A 125 -22.89 16.43 15.94
CA GLY A 125 -23.86 17.07 15.06
C GLY A 125 -23.45 17.12 13.60
N GLN A 126 -23.98 18.07 12.82
CA GLN A 126 -23.74 18.14 11.39
C GLN A 126 -22.44 18.87 11.05
N ASP A 127 -21.52 18.15 10.40
CA ASP A 127 -20.30 18.73 9.84
C ASP A 127 -19.81 17.94 8.62
N ARG A 128 -18.71 18.36 8.01
CA ARG A 128 -18.05 17.63 6.93
C ARG A 128 -17.53 16.29 7.44
N ILE A 129 -17.76 15.23 6.69
CA ILE A 129 -17.35 13.87 7.09
C ILE A 129 -15.85 13.77 7.43
N ASN A 130 -14.98 14.51 6.75
CA ASN A 130 -13.53 14.46 7.01
C ASN A 130 -13.10 15.02 8.36
N THR A 131 -14.00 15.73 9.09
CA THR A 131 -13.72 16.20 10.44
C THR A 131 -13.96 15.12 11.50
N ALA A 132 -14.68 14.05 11.18
CA ALA A 132 -14.93 12.96 12.11
C ALA A 132 -13.63 12.32 12.60
N ASN A 133 -12.67 12.06 11.70
CA ASN A 133 -11.37 11.53 12.11
C ASN A 133 -10.61 12.47 13.06
N VAL A 134 -10.73 13.78 12.88
CA VAL A 134 -10.11 14.76 13.80
C VAL A 134 -10.78 14.70 15.16
N TYR A 135 -12.11 14.74 15.21
CA TYR A 135 -12.87 14.74 16.46
C TYR A 135 -12.63 13.48 17.28
N GLY A 136 -12.67 12.30 16.64
CA GLY A 136 -12.41 11.04 17.31
C GLY A 136 -10.97 10.92 17.82
N SER A 137 -9.99 11.41 17.06
CA SER A 137 -8.57 11.37 17.46
C SER A 137 -8.20 12.30 18.61
N LEU A 138 -9.03 13.29 18.94
CA LEU A 138 -8.81 14.21 20.06
C LEU A 138 -9.20 13.62 21.44
N GLN A 139 -9.80 12.43 21.48
CA GLN A 139 -10.29 11.80 22.69
C GLN A 139 -9.27 10.90 23.41
N ASP A 140 -7.96 11.13 23.23
CA ASP A 140 -6.87 10.30 23.76
C ASP A 140 -6.95 8.80 23.37
N ASN A 141 -7.79 8.47 22.40
CA ASN A 141 -7.91 7.15 21.79
C ASN A 141 -7.24 7.17 20.41
N PRO A 142 -6.14 6.43 20.22
CA PRO A 142 -5.47 6.40 18.91
C PRO A 142 -6.40 5.96 17.79
N ASP A 143 -7.33 5.02 18.02
CA ASP A 143 -8.27 4.50 17.02
C ASP A 143 -9.60 5.25 16.99
N GLY A 144 -9.77 6.26 17.86
CA GLY A 144 -11.02 7.02 17.97
C GLY A 144 -11.40 7.78 16.69
N GLY A 145 -10.42 8.21 15.90
CA GLY A 145 -10.65 8.87 14.62
C GLY A 145 -11.32 7.97 13.58
N PRO A 146 -10.71 6.85 13.19
CA PRO A 146 -11.34 5.87 12.31
C PRO A 146 -12.67 5.36 12.85
N ALA A 147 -12.76 4.98 14.12
CA ALA A 147 -13.99 4.49 14.74
C ALA A 147 -15.14 5.50 14.66
N LEU A 148 -14.88 6.80 14.87
CA LEU A 148 -15.93 7.82 14.72
C LEU A 148 -16.32 8.00 13.24
N LEU A 149 -15.40 7.81 12.31
CA LEU A 149 -15.71 7.87 10.89
C LEU A 149 -16.55 6.66 10.45
N GLU A 150 -16.25 5.45 10.93
CA GLU A 150 -17.06 4.24 10.74
C GLU A 150 -18.48 4.46 11.27
N ALA A 151 -18.60 4.85 12.53
CA ALA A 151 -19.90 5.15 13.13
C ALA A 151 -20.67 6.25 12.36
N THR A 152 -19.97 7.22 11.77
CA THR A 152 -20.58 8.24 10.92
C THR A 152 -21.13 7.64 9.62
N ILE A 153 -20.40 6.74 8.99
CA ILE A 153 -20.83 6.06 7.77
C ILE A 153 -22.01 5.13 8.08
N GLU A 154 -21.91 4.32 9.11
CA GLU A 154 -22.99 3.42 9.53
C GLU A 154 -24.28 4.17 9.84
N ALA A 155 -24.19 5.26 10.61
CA ALA A 155 -25.34 6.05 11.01
C ALA A 155 -26.05 6.78 9.85
N ASN A 156 -25.32 7.17 8.79
CA ASN A 156 -25.88 7.94 7.69
C ASN A 156 -26.18 7.12 6.43
N PHE A 157 -25.43 6.03 6.18
CA PHE A 157 -25.57 5.21 4.97
C PHE A 157 -26.16 3.82 5.25
N ALA A 158 -26.30 3.45 6.52
CA ALA A 158 -26.69 2.10 6.96
C ALA A 158 -25.77 0.99 6.40
N ILE A 159 -24.52 1.31 6.07
CA ILE A 159 -23.51 0.35 5.61
C ILE A 159 -22.75 -0.14 6.85
N PRO A 160 -22.87 -1.42 7.25
CA PRO A 160 -22.03 -1.97 8.31
C PRO A 160 -20.56 -1.95 7.83
N ILE A 161 -19.64 -1.51 8.69
CA ILE A 161 -18.22 -1.48 8.40
C ILE A 161 -17.51 -2.55 9.23
N ASP A 162 -16.78 -3.44 8.57
CA ASP A 162 -16.11 -4.59 9.21
C ASP A 162 -14.68 -4.26 9.64
N GLY A 163 -14.17 -3.09 9.26
CA GLY A 163 -12.87 -2.60 9.66
C GLY A 163 -12.33 -1.52 8.72
N TYR A 164 -11.17 -0.97 9.07
CA TYR A 164 -10.56 0.10 8.28
C TYR A 164 -9.12 -0.18 7.86
N LEU A 165 -8.71 0.44 6.77
CA LEU A 165 -7.32 0.56 6.33
C LEU A 165 -6.98 2.05 6.16
N MET A 166 -6.07 2.58 6.96
CA MET A 166 -5.63 3.97 6.89
C MET A 166 -4.17 4.05 6.47
N ILE A 167 -3.89 4.91 5.48
CA ILE A 167 -2.55 5.12 4.92
C ILE A 167 -2.23 6.60 4.82
N ASP A 168 -0.97 6.98 5.06
CA ASP A 168 -0.46 8.30 4.75
C ASP A 168 0.27 8.34 3.39
N PHE A 169 0.61 9.52 2.92
CA PHE A 169 1.23 9.71 1.60
C PHE A 169 2.58 9.02 1.46
N ARG A 170 3.41 9.05 2.51
CA ARG A 170 4.72 8.39 2.50
C ARG A 170 4.57 6.87 2.38
N SER A 171 3.65 6.32 3.12
CA SER A 171 3.33 4.89 3.09
C SER A 171 2.79 4.46 1.72
N PHE A 172 1.92 5.29 1.13
CA PHE A 172 1.44 5.07 -0.23
C PHE A 172 2.59 5.02 -1.26
N GLU A 173 3.50 6.02 -1.24
CA GLU A 173 4.66 6.04 -2.12
C GLU A 173 5.53 4.78 -1.94
N GLN A 174 5.81 4.39 -0.70
CA GLN A 174 6.61 3.20 -0.39
C GLN A 174 5.99 1.89 -0.92
N ILE A 175 4.66 1.75 -0.83
CA ILE A 175 3.95 0.57 -1.38
C ILE A 175 4.10 0.53 -2.90
N VAL A 176 3.83 1.64 -3.59
CA VAL A 176 3.94 1.71 -5.05
C VAL A 176 5.37 1.46 -5.52
N ASP A 177 6.37 2.06 -4.86
CA ASP A 177 7.79 1.87 -5.18
C ASP A 177 8.25 0.42 -4.91
N THR A 178 7.75 -0.21 -3.84
CA THR A 178 8.05 -1.61 -3.54
C THR A 178 7.51 -2.54 -4.63
N LEU A 179 6.36 -2.22 -5.22
CA LEU A 179 5.81 -2.92 -6.39
C LEU A 179 6.63 -2.67 -7.66
N GLY A 180 7.49 -1.65 -7.65
CA GLY A 180 8.27 -1.21 -8.82
C GLY A 180 7.47 -0.33 -9.76
N GLY A 181 6.55 0.47 -9.21
CA GLY A 181 5.63 1.34 -9.94
C GLY A 181 4.37 0.64 -10.41
N ILE A 182 3.42 1.42 -10.89
CA ILE A 182 2.13 1.00 -11.44
C ILE A 182 1.91 1.56 -12.83
N GLU A 183 1.06 0.90 -13.62
CA GLU A 183 0.66 1.37 -14.94
C GLU A 183 -0.73 2.00 -14.84
N ILE A 184 -0.88 3.22 -15.31
CA ILE A 184 -2.15 3.96 -15.33
C ILE A 184 -2.48 4.41 -16.73
N GLU A 185 -3.68 4.07 -17.22
CA GLU A 185 -4.25 4.65 -18.44
C GLU A 185 -4.81 6.04 -18.12
N VAL A 186 -4.09 7.07 -18.51
CA VAL A 186 -4.50 8.46 -18.33
C VAL A 186 -5.48 8.80 -19.47
N SER A 187 -6.77 8.93 -19.16
CA SER A 187 -7.82 9.17 -20.14
C SER A 187 -7.81 10.58 -20.71
N THR A 188 -7.45 11.58 -19.89
CA THR A 188 -7.44 12.99 -20.25
C THR A 188 -6.21 13.68 -19.71
N ARG A 189 -5.68 14.64 -20.48
CA ARG A 189 -4.54 15.46 -20.08
C ARG A 189 -4.79 16.10 -18.71
N LEU A 190 -3.85 15.93 -17.78
CA LEU A 190 -3.84 16.57 -16.48
C LEU A 190 -2.69 17.59 -16.42
N HIS A 191 -3.02 18.84 -16.15
CA HIS A 191 -2.04 19.93 -16.00
C HIS A 191 -2.38 20.76 -14.78
N ASP A 192 -1.55 20.65 -13.74
CA ASP A 192 -1.75 21.33 -12.47
C ASP A 192 -0.54 22.20 -12.17
N THR A 193 -0.71 23.53 -12.26
CA THR A 193 0.35 24.52 -12.03
C THR A 193 0.50 24.90 -10.55
N ARG A 194 -0.37 24.38 -9.68
CA ARG A 194 -0.40 24.72 -8.25
C ARG A 194 -0.46 23.45 -7.39
N TYR A 195 0.25 22.42 -7.81
CA TYR A 195 0.41 21.22 -6.99
C TYR A 195 1.25 21.55 -5.75
N PRO A 196 0.78 21.27 -4.52
CA PRO A 196 1.52 21.58 -3.31
C PRO A 196 2.87 20.84 -3.23
N ASP A 197 3.96 21.58 -3.10
CA ASP A 197 5.33 21.10 -3.00
C ASP A 197 6.06 21.77 -1.84
N PRO A 198 5.59 21.58 -0.59
CA PRO A 198 6.13 22.28 0.57
C PRO A 198 7.62 21.97 0.76
N LYS A 199 8.41 23.02 0.99
CA LYS A 199 9.84 22.97 1.25
C LYS A 199 10.14 23.53 2.63
N PRO A 200 11.26 23.18 3.26
CA PRO A 200 11.62 23.72 4.56
C PRO A 200 11.63 25.27 4.60
N GLU A 201 12.08 25.88 3.51
CA GLU A 201 12.15 27.34 3.33
C GLU A 201 10.83 27.98 2.88
N ASP A 202 9.93 27.21 2.27
CA ASP A 202 8.61 27.68 1.80
C ASP A 202 7.55 26.59 1.96
N PRO A 203 6.82 26.57 3.10
CA PRO A 203 5.75 25.59 3.36
C PRO A 203 4.56 25.69 2.39
N PHE A 204 4.45 26.79 1.64
CA PHE A 204 3.37 27.05 0.67
C PHE A 204 3.84 26.96 -0.78
N ALA A 205 5.02 26.40 -1.01
CA ALA A 205 5.55 26.22 -2.36
C ALA A 205 4.65 25.32 -3.21
N TYR A 206 4.60 25.61 -4.50
CA TYR A 206 3.88 24.85 -5.52
C TYR A 206 4.83 24.46 -6.63
N LYS A 207 4.53 23.34 -7.28
CA LYS A 207 5.16 22.92 -8.55
C LYS A 207 4.11 22.67 -9.61
N THR A 208 4.54 22.68 -10.87
CA THR A 208 3.73 22.25 -12.00
C THR A 208 3.91 20.77 -12.20
N ILE A 209 2.80 20.04 -12.29
CA ILE A 209 2.78 18.64 -12.68
C ILE A 209 1.98 18.48 -13.97
N HIS A 210 2.34 17.44 -14.74
CA HIS A 210 1.80 17.22 -16.04
C HIS A 210 1.74 15.73 -16.39
N PHE A 211 0.56 15.29 -16.89
CA PHE A 211 0.34 13.94 -17.36
C PHE A 211 -0.37 14.00 -18.71
N GLU A 212 0.23 13.40 -19.74
CA GLU A 212 -0.39 13.27 -21.06
C GLU A 212 -1.34 12.06 -21.10
N PRO A 213 -2.34 12.04 -22.02
CA PRO A 213 -3.18 10.87 -22.24
C PRO A 213 -2.37 9.65 -22.68
N GLY A 214 -2.84 8.45 -22.32
CA GLY A 214 -2.26 7.15 -22.65
C GLY A 214 -1.72 6.40 -21.44
N LEU A 215 -1.20 5.20 -21.71
CA LEU A 215 -0.63 4.33 -20.68
C LEU A 215 0.68 4.91 -20.16
N GLN A 216 0.77 5.12 -18.84
CA GLN A 216 1.95 5.70 -18.19
C GLN A 216 2.39 4.85 -17.02
N HIS A 217 3.71 4.62 -16.96
CA HIS A 217 4.35 4.06 -15.78
C HIS A 217 4.56 5.15 -14.74
N MET A 218 4.09 4.90 -13.50
CA MET A 218 4.19 5.83 -12.39
C MET A 218 4.89 5.16 -11.20
N ASP A 219 5.97 5.77 -10.71
CA ASP A 219 6.53 5.49 -9.38
C ASP A 219 5.62 6.03 -8.28
N GLY A 220 5.99 5.83 -7.01
CA GLY A 220 5.17 6.27 -5.87
C GLY A 220 4.88 7.75 -5.88
N SER A 221 5.87 8.59 -6.18
CA SER A 221 5.72 10.05 -6.20
C SER A 221 4.78 10.50 -7.32
N LYS A 222 4.95 9.99 -8.55
CA LYS A 222 4.07 10.32 -9.68
C LYS A 222 2.65 9.80 -9.47
N ALA A 223 2.49 8.60 -8.95
CA ALA A 223 1.17 8.06 -8.62
C ALA A 223 0.45 8.90 -7.58
N LEU A 224 1.18 9.40 -6.56
CA LEU A 224 0.66 10.32 -5.56
C LEU A 224 0.29 11.68 -6.17
N GLU A 225 1.13 12.25 -7.04
CA GLU A 225 0.83 13.48 -7.78
C GLU A 225 -0.46 13.34 -8.60
N TYR A 226 -0.59 12.24 -9.34
CA TYR A 226 -1.77 11.95 -10.14
C TYR A 226 -3.05 11.82 -9.30
N ALA A 227 -2.97 11.07 -8.19
CA ALA A 227 -4.09 10.84 -7.26
C ALA A 227 -4.52 12.10 -6.48
N ARG A 228 -3.63 13.10 -6.32
CA ARG A 228 -3.88 14.30 -5.48
C ARG A 228 -4.18 15.56 -6.26
N SER A 229 -3.82 15.65 -7.53
CA SER A 229 -4.03 16.85 -8.36
C SER A 229 -5.49 17.31 -8.35
N ARG A 230 -5.70 18.65 -8.32
CA ARG A 230 -7.05 19.23 -8.21
C ARG A 230 -7.28 20.42 -9.16
N MET A 231 -6.23 21.14 -9.56
CA MET A 231 -6.38 22.45 -10.19
C MET A 231 -7.00 22.45 -11.59
N SER A 232 -6.84 21.36 -12.34
CA SER A 232 -7.43 21.24 -13.69
C SER A 232 -8.74 20.43 -13.70
N THR A 233 -9.20 19.97 -12.52
CA THR A 233 -10.31 19.03 -12.42
C THR A 233 -11.10 19.25 -11.12
N SER A 234 -12.23 18.57 -10.96
CA SER A 234 -13.04 18.60 -9.74
C SER A 234 -12.47 17.68 -8.64
N ASP A 235 -12.98 17.82 -7.41
CA ASP A 235 -12.72 16.85 -6.32
C ASP A 235 -13.28 15.47 -6.65
N PHE A 236 -14.34 15.39 -7.47
CA PHE A 236 -14.91 14.13 -7.95
C PHE A 236 -13.98 13.42 -8.95
N ASP A 237 -13.35 14.16 -9.87
CA ASP A 237 -12.35 13.59 -10.77
C ASP A 237 -11.11 13.09 -10.03
N ARG A 238 -10.73 13.77 -8.93
CA ARG A 238 -9.70 13.27 -8.02
C ARG A 238 -10.11 11.92 -7.42
N ALA A 239 -11.33 11.77 -6.94
CA ALA A 239 -11.85 10.52 -6.39
C ALA A 239 -11.84 9.39 -7.43
N LYS A 240 -12.21 9.67 -8.68
CA LYS A 240 -12.10 8.71 -9.80
C LYS A 240 -10.65 8.26 -10.04
N ARG A 241 -9.70 9.21 -10.06
CA ARG A 241 -8.27 8.87 -10.18
C ARG A 241 -7.76 8.01 -9.03
N GLN A 242 -8.21 8.27 -7.80
CA GLN A 242 -7.85 7.46 -6.64
C GLN A 242 -8.36 6.02 -6.76
N GLN A 243 -9.56 5.80 -7.29
CA GLN A 243 -10.08 4.46 -7.58
C GLN A 243 -9.24 3.76 -8.66
N LEU A 244 -8.88 4.45 -9.75
CA LEU A 244 -8.00 3.91 -10.78
C LEU A 244 -6.64 3.49 -10.22
N VAL A 245 -6.02 4.33 -9.39
CA VAL A 245 -4.75 4.04 -8.74
C VAL A 245 -4.86 2.81 -7.82
N LEU A 246 -5.94 2.69 -7.04
CA LEU A 246 -6.18 1.53 -6.18
C LEU A 246 -6.26 0.23 -7.00
N LEU A 247 -6.99 0.24 -8.11
CA LEU A 247 -7.09 -0.91 -9.00
C LEU A 247 -5.76 -1.24 -9.68
N ALA A 248 -4.99 -0.24 -10.10
CA ALA A 248 -3.66 -0.43 -10.68
C ALA A 248 -2.65 -1.01 -9.67
N ILE A 249 -2.71 -0.59 -8.41
CA ILE A 249 -1.91 -1.20 -7.32
C ILE A 249 -2.27 -2.68 -7.17
N ARG A 250 -3.57 -3.01 -7.14
CA ARG A 250 -4.03 -4.40 -7.08
C ARG A 250 -3.53 -5.21 -8.28
N GLU A 251 -3.72 -4.72 -9.50
CA GLU A 251 -3.27 -5.40 -10.72
C GLU A 251 -1.76 -5.65 -10.69
N LYS A 252 -0.99 -4.64 -10.33
CA LYS A 252 0.46 -4.77 -10.20
C LYS A 252 0.87 -5.76 -9.13
N ALA A 253 0.23 -5.75 -7.96
CA ALA A 253 0.51 -6.67 -6.86
C ALA A 253 0.24 -8.14 -7.24
N LEU A 254 -0.72 -8.40 -8.13
CA LEU A 254 -1.07 -9.73 -8.63
C LEU A 254 -0.25 -10.16 -9.85
N SER A 255 0.55 -9.28 -10.44
CA SER A 255 1.40 -9.61 -11.58
C SER A 255 2.52 -10.60 -11.22
N LEU A 256 2.92 -11.44 -12.16
CA LEU A 256 4.05 -12.36 -11.96
C LEU A 256 5.34 -11.63 -11.57
N SER A 257 5.52 -10.40 -12.05
CA SER A 257 6.66 -9.55 -11.74
C SER A 257 6.70 -9.08 -10.27
N ALA A 258 5.58 -9.12 -9.56
CA ALA A 258 5.49 -8.72 -8.16
C ALA A 258 5.80 -9.86 -7.18
N ILE A 259 5.69 -11.13 -7.60
CA ILE A 259 5.89 -12.30 -6.73
C ILE A 259 7.19 -12.23 -5.91
N PRO A 260 8.36 -11.91 -6.50
CA PRO A 260 9.61 -11.80 -5.73
C PRO A 260 9.60 -10.65 -4.71
N ARG A 261 8.68 -9.68 -4.86
CA ARG A 261 8.55 -8.50 -4.00
C ARG A 261 7.55 -8.67 -2.86
N TRP A 262 6.70 -9.72 -2.89
CA TRP A 262 5.67 -9.94 -1.88
C TRP A 262 6.17 -9.95 -0.44
N PRO A 263 7.31 -10.59 -0.08
CA PRO A 263 7.80 -10.53 1.30
C PRO A 263 8.11 -9.09 1.75
N LYS A 264 8.71 -8.28 0.87
CA LYS A 264 9.00 -6.87 1.15
C LYS A 264 7.73 -6.03 1.20
N LEU A 265 6.79 -6.30 0.28
CA LEU A 265 5.50 -5.60 0.25
C LEU A 265 4.70 -5.86 1.53
N ALA A 266 4.66 -7.12 2.01
CA ALA A 266 4.00 -7.47 3.26
C ALA A 266 4.64 -6.74 4.45
N ALA A 267 5.96 -6.69 4.55
CA ALA A 267 6.66 -5.95 5.61
C ALA A 267 6.31 -4.45 5.56
N VAL A 268 6.38 -3.83 4.37
CA VAL A 268 6.01 -2.42 4.20
C VAL A 268 4.56 -2.18 4.55
N ALA A 269 3.64 -3.05 4.15
CA ALA A 269 2.21 -2.91 4.45
C ALA A 269 1.95 -2.96 5.97
N ILE A 270 2.54 -3.93 6.68
CA ILE A 270 2.41 -4.06 8.14
C ILE A 270 2.93 -2.81 8.86
N ASP A 271 4.05 -2.23 8.41
CA ASP A 271 4.64 -1.06 9.03
C ASP A 271 3.92 0.26 8.68
N SER A 272 3.19 0.26 7.57
CA SER A 272 2.69 1.49 6.93
C SER A 272 1.18 1.66 6.99
N ILE A 273 0.43 0.57 7.08
CA ILE A 273 -1.04 0.59 7.12
C ILE A 273 -1.48 0.53 8.58
N ARG A 274 -2.29 1.50 8.97
CA ARG A 274 -3.00 1.43 10.24
C ARG A 274 -4.35 0.77 10.03
N THR A 275 -4.69 -0.20 10.88
CA THR A 275 -5.92 -0.98 10.78
C THR A 275 -6.29 -1.55 12.16
N ASP A 276 -7.55 -1.87 12.34
CA ASP A 276 -8.08 -2.66 13.45
C ASP A 276 -8.19 -4.17 13.12
N LEU A 277 -7.94 -4.54 11.85
CA LEU A 277 -7.99 -5.92 11.39
C LEU A 277 -6.77 -6.73 11.87
N GLU A 278 -7.01 -7.97 12.22
CA GLU A 278 -5.93 -8.90 12.53
C GLU A 278 -5.18 -9.38 11.28
N THR A 279 -3.93 -9.84 11.46
CA THR A 279 -3.09 -10.27 10.31
C THR A 279 -3.73 -11.38 9.48
N HIS A 280 -4.48 -12.29 10.10
CA HIS A 280 -5.16 -13.36 9.38
C HIS A 280 -6.34 -12.84 8.54
N GLU A 281 -7.06 -11.82 9.02
CA GLU A 281 -8.14 -11.16 8.28
C GLU A 281 -7.58 -10.40 7.08
N LEU A 282 -6.48 -9.66 7.26
CA LEU A 282 -5.78 -8.98 6.16
C LEU A 282 -5.33 -9.96 5.07
N LEU A 283 -4.84 -11.15 5.47
CA LEU A 283 -4.45 -12.17 4.52
C LEU A 283 -5.67 -12.75 3.78
N ALA A 284 -6.74 -13.04 4.49
CA ALA A 284 -7.98 -13.53 3.90
C ALA A 284 -8.58 -12.52 2.91
N LEU A 285 -8.58 -11.23 3.26
CA LEU A 285 -8.98 -10.13 2.39
C LEU A 285 -8.12 -10.03 1.13
N ALA A 286 -6.78 -10.09 1.29
CA ALA A 286 -5.86 -10.03 0.16
C ALA A 286 -6.08 -11.19 -0.81
N LEU A 287 -6.32 -12.41 -0.30
CA LEU A 287 -6.61 -13.59 -1.11
C LEU A 287 -7.98 -13.49 -1.80
N SER A 288 -9.00 -12.97 -1.12
CA SER A 288 -10.31 -12.74 -1.70
C SER A 288 -10.25 -11.67 -2.79
N ALA A 289 -9.59 -10.55 -2.51
CA ALA A 289 -9.36 -9.49 -3.50
C ALA A 289 -8.54 -9.97 -4.72
N ALA A 290 -7.62 -10.93 -4.54
CA ALA A 290 -6.85 -11.50 -5.64
C ALA A 290 -7.71 -12.31 -6.63
N ARG A 291 -8.80 -12.89 -6.17
CA ARG A 291 -9.72 -13.70 -6.99
C ARG A 291 -10.73 -12.87 -7.78
N LEU A 292 -10.89 -11.60 -7.44
CA LEU A 292 -11.85 -10.72 -8.12
C LEU A 292 -11.47 -10.50 -9.58
N ASP A 293 -12.46 -10.50 -10.43
CA ASP A 293 -12.35 -9.96 -11.79
C ASP A 293 -12.43 -8.42 -11.72
N ALA A 294 -11.30 -7.74 -11.97
CA ALA A 294 -11.22 -6.28 -11.91
C ALA A 294 -12.25 -5.58 -12.84
N SER A 295 -12.64 -6.22 -13.96
CA SER A 295 -13.63 -5.66 -14.88
C SER A 295 -15.04 -5.63 -14.33
N LYS A 296 -15.31 -6.40 -13.24
CA LYS A 296 -16.60 -6.48 -12.58
C LYS A 296 -16.69 -5.61 -11.33
N VAL A 297 -15.60 -4.95 -10.94
CA VAL A 297 -15.61 -4.06 -9.79
C VAL A 297 -16.44 -2.82 -10.11
N LYS A 298 -17.56 -2.67 -9.41
CA LYS A 298 -18.40 -1.47 -9.53
C LYS A 298 -17.71 -0.28 -8.88
N GLN A 299 -17.55 0.82 -9.61
CA GLN A 299 -16.90 2.04 -9.13
C GLN A 299 -17.89 3.18 -9.12
N VAL A 300 -18.15 3.74 -7.93
CA VAL A 300 -19.07 4.86 -7.76
C VAL A 300 -18.39 5.98 -6.98
N VAL A 301 -18.56 7.19 -7.46
CA VAL A 301 -18.23 8.42 -6.73
C VAL A 301 -19.54 9.14 -6.41
N LEU A 302 -19.74 9.56 -5.16
CA LEU A 302 -20.86 10.42 -4.79
C LEU A 302 -20.65 11.83 -5.36
N GLU A 303 -20.97 11.99 -6.65
CA GLU A 303 -20.87 13.24 -7.40
C GLU A 303 -22.25 13.74 -7.82
N HIS A 304 -22.33 14.86 -8.51
CA HIS A 304 -23.58 15.31 -9.10
C HIS A 304 -24.15 14.27 -10.08
N PRO A 305 -25.45 13.94 -10.03
CA PRO A 305 -26.51 14.56 -9.23
C PRO A 305 -26.75 13.97 -7.84
N LEU A 306 -25.96 12.97 -7.38
CA LEU A 306 -26.13 12.30 -6.08
C LEU A 306 -25.94 13.26 -4.89
N VAL A 307 -25.12 14.29 -5.07
CA VAL A 307 -24.87 15.36 -4.10
C VAL A 307 -25.03 16.71 -4.77
N PHE A 308 -25.21 17.76 -3.99
CA PHE A 308 -25.21 19.14 -4.49
C PHE A 308 -24.44 20.07 -3.57
N SER A 309 -23.78 21.07 -4.19
CA SER A 309 -22.97 22.05 -3.47
C SER A 309 -23.85 23.01 -2.70
N HIS A 310 -23.50 23.28 -1.45
CA HIS A 310 -24.18 24.22 -0.57
C HIS A 310 -23.16 25.06 0.20
N ARG A 311 -23.51 26.29 0.50
CA ARG A 311 -22.71 27.15 1.37
C ARG A 311 -23.47 27.35 2.69
N ARG A 312 -22.87 26.90 3.78
CA ARG A 312 -23.43 27.05 5.14
C ARG A 312 -23.46 28.53 5.55
N ALA A 313 -24.22 28.85 6.59
CA ALA A 313 -24.32 30.20 7.15
C ALA A 313 -22.96 30.75 7.66
N ASP A 314 -22.07 29.86 8.11
CA ASP A 314 -20.69 30.19 8.52
C ASP A 314 -19.73 30.41 7.33
N GLY A 315 -20.24 30.36 6.10
CA GLY A 315 -19.47 30.51 4.86
C GLY A 315 -18.78 29.25 4.37
N ALA A 316 -18.83 28.12 5.09
CA ALA A 316 -18.20 26.88 4.67
C ALA A 316 -18.91 26.27 3.46
N ALA A 317 -18.15 25.88 2.45
CA ALA A 317 -18.68 25.14 1.30
C ALA A 317 -18.77 23.64 1.68
N VAL A 318 -19.93 23.04 1.47
CA VAL A 318 -20.20 21.62 1.73
C VAL A 318 -20.93 20.98 0.56
N GLN A 319 -20.92 19.64 0.51
CA GLN A 319 -21.81 18.86 -0.34
C GLN A 319 -22.96 18.33 0.52
N LEU A 320 -24.19 18.42 0.04
CA LEU A 320 -25.36 17.84 0.71
C LEU A 320 -25.81 16.60 -0.06
N PRO A 321 -26.17 15.49 0.64
CA PRO A 321 -26.59 14.25 0.01
C PRO A 321 -28.04 14.36 -0.52
N ARG A 322 -28.30 13.70 -1.64
CA ARG A 322 -29.64 13.44 -2.16
C ARG A 322 -29.99 11.97 -1.94
N TRP A 323 -30.55 11.69 -0.77
CA TRP A 323 -30.80 10.32 -0.33
C TRP A 323 -31.74 9.54 -1.28
N ASP A 324 -32.67 10.24 -1.90
CA ASP A 324 -33.55 9.68 -2.93
C ASP A 324 -32.80 9.07 -4.12
N LEU A 325 -31.64 9.64 -4.46
CA LEU A 325 -30.78 9.16 -5.54
C LEU A 325 -29.64 8.26 -5.04
N ILE A 326 -29.16 8.46 -3.81
CA ILE A 326 -28.08 7.68 -3.23
C ILE A 326 -28.54 6.28 -2.84
N ASN A 327 -29.72 6.13 -2.20
CA ASN A 327 -30.19 4.85 -1.69
C ASN A 327 -30.24 3.73 -2.77
N PRO A 328 -30.74 3.95 -4.00
CA PRO A 328 -30.69 2.93 -5.04
C PRO A 328 -29.24 2.49 -5.39
N VAL A 329 -28.28 3.43 -5.36
CA VAL A 329 -26.87 3.15 -5.61
C VAL A 329 -26.27 2.31 -4.49
N LEU A 330 -26.62 2.60 -3.23
CA LEU A 330 -26.16 1.81 -2.10
C LEU A 330 -26.69 0.37 -2.17
N VAL A 331 -27.97 0.20 -2.51
CA VAL A 331 -28.57 -1.14 -2.69
C VAL A 331 -27.83 -1.93 -3.78
N ASP A 332 -27.51 -1.29 -4.92
CA ASP A 332 -26.78 -1.94 -6.00
C ASP A 332 -25.35 -2.34 -5.61
N LEU A 333 -24.68 -1.56 -4.75
CA LEU A 333 -23.31 -1.83 -4.31
C LEU A 333 -23.25 -2.81 -3.12
N PHE A 334 -24.07 -2.59 -2.11
CA PHE A 334 -23.95 -3.22 -0.79
C PHE A 334 -25.08 -4.22 -0.49
N GLY A 335 -26.08 -4.30 -1.34
CA GLY A 335 -27.24 -5.15 -1.15
C GLY A 335 -28.40 -4.47 -0.41
N PRO A 336 -29.57 -5.13 -0.28
CA PRO A 336 -30.80 -4.50 0.19
C PRO A 336 -30.80 -4.13 1.69
N GLN A 337 -29.83 -4.59 2.48
CA GLN A 337 -29.75 -4.29 3.92
C GLN A 337 -29.40 -2.82 4.24
N VAL A 338 -28.96 -2.04 3.25
CA VAL A 338 -28.54 -0.63 3.41
C VAL A 338 -29.66 0.38 3.14
N VAL A 339 -30.91 -0.04 3.11
CA VAL A 339 -32.07 0.88 2.97
C VAL A 339 -32.49 1.33 4.35
N GLN A 340 -32.53 2.66 4.57
CA GLN A 340 -33.11 3.29 5.76
C GLN A 340 -34.60 3.49 5.57
#